data_1453b179be49d45ab955e5eaf7641097
#
_entry.id   1453b179be49d45ab955e5eaf7641097
#
_cell.length_a   1.000
_cell.length_b   1.000
_cell.length_c   1.000
_cell.angle_alpha   90.00
_cell.angle_beta   90.00
_cell.angle_gamma   90.00
#
_symmetry.space_group_name_H-M   'P 1'
#
loop_
_entity.id
_entity.type
_entity.pdbx_description
1 polymer ?
#
loop_
_entity_poly.entity_id
_entity_poly.type
_entity_poly.pdbx_seq_one_letter_code
_entity_poly.pdbx_strand_id
1 'polypeptide(L)'
;MNPVAFEIFGLSVRWYGIIMSAGILMGMLIALKEAKRLGMDENLILDLVIFAIPAGIVGARLYYVIFNWDYYSGNLLQIINIRGGGLAIHGTLIAAVITGLIYARVKKVSFWTLADITAPGIILGQAIGRWGNFVNQEAYGVPTDLPWGIMVNGVKVHPTFFYEFLWNMGVFFVLLWFRKRKKVEGEVFLLYVILYSVGRFFIEGLRIDSLMIGSLRMAQVVSLAAVALGAALIVYRRKKNIKKT
;
A
#
# COMPACT_ATOMS: atom_id res chain seq x y z
N MET A 1 16.39 11.72 13.67
CA MET A 1 17.00 10.36 13.80
C MET A 1 17.96 10.15 12.64
N ASN A 2 19.00 9.30 12.79
CA ASN A 2 19.84 8.95 11.64
C ASN A 2 19.05 7.97 10.73
N PRO A 3 18.76 8.29 9.46
CA PRO A 3 18.04 7.40 8.55
C PRO A 3 18.88 6.21 8.10
N VAL A 4 20.23 6.25 8.26
CA VAL A 4 21.15 5.16 7.94
C VAL A 4 21.22 4.23 9.15
N ALA A 5 20.95 2.93 8.93
CA ALA A 5 21.07 1.90 9.96
C ALA A 5 22.51 1.47 10.14
N PHE A 6 23.18 1.17 9.05
CA PHE A 6 24.59 0.77 8.99
C PHE A 6 25.12 0.88 7.54
N GLU A 7 26.45 0.73 7.38
CA GLU A 7 27.11 0.73 6.09
C GLU A 7 27.80 -0.62 5.84
N ILE A 8 27.64 -1.17 4.63
CA ILE A 8 28.32 -2.38 4.18
C ILE A 8 29.03 -2.06 2.87
N PHE A 9 30.33 -2.24 2.81
CA PHE A 9 31.18 -2.01 1.60
C PHE A 9 30.91 -0.63 0.95
N GLY A 10 30.74 0.43 1.77
CA GLY A 10 30.46 1.78 1.28
C GLY A 10 29.00 2.01 0.81
N LEU A 11 28.12 1.04 0.99
CA LEU A 11 26.70 1.17 0.71
C LEU A 11 25.92 1.43 2.00
N SER A 12 25.25 2.56 2.07
CA SER A 12 24.38 2.90 3.22
C SER A 12 23.08 2.11 3.18
N VAL A 13 22.87 1.26 4.18
CA VAL A 13 21.60 0.56 4.42
C VAL A 13 20.71 1.44 5.29
N ARG A 14 19.54 1.81 4.77
CA ARG A 14 18.60 2.70 5.45
C ARG A 14 17.56 1.93 6.24
N TRP A 15 17.18 2.43 7.41
CA TRP A 15 16.10 1.87 8.23
C TRP A 15 14.79 1.70 7.46
N TYR A 16 14.46 2.66 6.60
CA TYR A 16 13.27 2.57 5.76
C TYR A 16 13.25 1.29 4.91
N GLY A 17 14.36 0.96 4.27
CA GLY A 17 14.49 -0.27 3.48
C GLY A 17 14.32 -1.54 4.31
N ILE A 18 14.91 -1.58 5.52
CA ILE A 18 14.78 -2.73 6.45
C ILE A 18 13.31 -2.89 6.88
N ILE A 19 12.66 -1.81 7.29
CA ILE A 19 11.26 -1.81 7.75
C ILE A 19 10.32 -2.25 6.61
N MET A 20 10.52 -1.72 5.40
CA MET A 20 9.74 -2.11 4.24
C MET A 20 9.92 -3.57 3.87
N SER A 21 11.16 -4.08 3.89
CA SER A 21 11.46 -5.49 3.63
C SER A 21 10.81 -6.40 4.68
N ALA A 22 10.87 -6.03 5.96
CA ALA A 22 10.18 -6.75 7.03
C ALA A 22 8.66 -6.76 6.81
N GLY A 23 8.07 -5.63 6.42
CA GLY A 23 6.65 -5.52 6.09
C GLY A 23 6.24 -6.43 4.93
N ILE A 24 7.04 -6.47 3.86
CA ILE A 24 6.83 -7.36 2.71
C ILE A 24 6.90 -8.83 3.12
N LEU A 25 7.94 -9.22 3.87
CA LEU A 25 8.11 -10.60 4.35
C LEU A 25 6.94 -11.04 5.26
N MET A 26 6.55 -10.20 6.20
CA MET A 26 5.42 -10.51 7.08
C MET A 26 4.11 -10.58 6.31
N GLY A 27 3.88 -9.67 5.36
CA GLY A 27 2.72 -9.70 4.49
C GLY A 27 2.67 -10.96 3.62
N MET A 28 3.80 -11.37 3.07
CA MET A 28 3.94 -12.61 2.31
C MET A 28 3.62 -13.83 3.16
N LEU A 29 4.17 -13.92 4.39
CA LEU A 29 3.88 -15.04 5.31
C LEU A 29 2.38 -15.15 5.65
N ILE A 30 1.69 -14.02 5.81
CA ILE A 30 0.23 -14.01 6.00
C ILE A 30 -0.50 -14.53 4.75
N ALA A 31 -0.08 -14.12 3.56
CA ALA A 31 -0.67 -14.58 2.31
C ALA A 31 -0.42 -16.08 2.06
N LEU A 32 0.78 -16.58 2.34
CA LEU A 32 1.09 -18.03 2.27
C LEU A 32 0.20 -18.85 3.23
N LYS A 33 0.06 -18.42 4.49
CA LYS A 33 -0.84 -19.08 5.45
C LYS A 33 -2.29 -19.06 4.98
N GLU A 34 -2.73 -17.99 4.29
CA GLU A 34 -4.08 -17.91 3.75
C GLU A 34 -4.26 -18.81 2.53
N ALA A 35 -3.31 -18.87 1.60
CA ALA A 35 -3.31 -19.77 0.46
C ALA A 35 -3.43 -21.24 0.94
N LYS A 36 -2.59 -21.62 1.90
CA LYS A 36 -2.64 -22.95 2.53
C LYS A 36 -4.00 -23.25 3.17
N ARG A 37 -4.59 -22.28 3.90
CA ARG A 37 -5.93 -22.42 4.51
C ARG A 37 -7.02 -22.68 3.46
N LEU A 38 -6.87 -22.15 2.26
CA LEU A 38 -7.79 -22.31 1.14
C LEU A 38 -7.48 -23.55 0.28
N GLY A 39 -6.47 -24.36 0.63
CA GLY A 39 -6.04 -25.50 -0.14
C GLY A 39 -5.38 -25.14 -1.48
N MET A 40 -4.87 -23.94 -1.62
CA MET A 40 -4.17 -23.47 -2.81
C MET A 40 -2.67 -23.71 -2.69
N ASP A 41 -1.99 -23.92 -3.83
CA ASP A 41 -0.55 -24.03 -3.90
C ASP A 41 0.11 -22.72 -3.42
N GLU A 42 0.94 -22.81 -2.40
CA GLU A 42 1.68 -21.70 -1.81
C GLU A 42 2.64 -21.05 -2.85
N ASN A 43 3.13 -21.83 -3.82
CA ASN A 43 3.99 -21.32 -4.90
C ASN A 43 3.30 -20.26 -5.74
N LEU A 44 1.96 -20.28 -5.84
CA LEU A 44 1.21 -19.20 -6.52
C LEU A 44 1.45 -17.83 -5.88
N ILE A 45 1.60 -17.78 -4.56
CA ILE A 45 1.85 -16.52 -3.85
C ILE A 45 3.32 -16.13 -3.94
N LEU A 46 4.23 -17.09 -3.83
CA LEU A 46 5.68 -16.84 -3.99
C LEU A 46 5.98 -16.28 -5.39
N ASP A 47 5.51 -16.93 -6.43
CA ASP A 47 5.67 -16.47 -7.81
C ASP A 47 5.05 -15.07 -8.00
N LEU A 48 3.82 -14.85 -7.51
CA LEU A 48 3.16 -13.55 -7.61
C LEU A 48 4.02 -12.44 -6.99
N VAL A 49 4.58 -12.66 -5.80
CA VAL A 49 5.43 -11.68 -5.10
C VAL A 49 6.73 -11.44 -5.87
N ILE A 50 7.37 -12.50 -6.40
CA ILE A 50 8.59 -12.40 -7.21
C ILE A 50 8.38 -11.54 -8.46
N PHE A 51 7.22 -11.61 -9.11
CA PHE A 51 6.91 -10.76 -10.25
C PHE A 51 6.39 -9.38 -9.85
N ALA A 52 5.56 -9.28 -8.82
CA ALA A 52 4.90 -8.02 -8.44
C ALA A 52 5.89 -7.00 -7.86
N ILE A 53 6.92 -7.41 -7.12
CA ILE A 53 7.89 -6.49 -6.51
C ILE A 53 8.72 -5.78 -7.60
N PRO A 54 9.43 -6.47 -8.51
CA PRO A 54 10.15 -5.80 -9.58
C PRO A 54 9.25 -4.97 -10.49
N ALA A 55 8.08 -5.51 -10.87
CA ALA A 55 7.12 -4.77 -11.67
C ALA A 55 6.64 -3.48 -10.97
N GLY A 56 6.42 -3.54 -9.65
CA GLY A 56 6.06 -2.37 -8.86
C GLY A 56 7.14 -1.30 -8.84
N ILE A 57 8.42 -1.69 -8.71
CA ILE A 57 9.56 -0.76 -8.76
C ILE A 57 9.67 -0.12 -10.16
N VAL A 58 9.59 -0.91 -11.21
CA VAL A 58 9.62 -0.42 -12.59
C VAL A 58 8.43 0.51 -12.86
N GLY A 59 7.23 0.12 -12.45
CA GLY A 59 6.03 0.93 -12.60
C GLY A 59 6.12 2.26 -11.86
N ALA A 60 6.63 2.25 -10.60
CA ALA A 60 6.87 3.46 -9.83
C ALA A 60 7.81 4.43 -10.55
N ARG A 61 8.89 3.88 -11.12
CA ARG A 61 9.88 4.67 -11.86
C ARG A 61 9.32 5.21 -13.16
N LEU A 62 8.68 4.38 -13.96
CA LEU A 62 8.06 4.80 -15.24
C LEU A 62 7.03 5.90 -15.02
N TYR A 63 6.15 5.74 -14.05
CA TYR A 63 5.16 6.76 -13.71
C TYR A 63 5.85 8.10 -13.36
N TYR A 64 6.84 8.07 -12.48
CA TYR A 64 7.55 9.28 -12.08
C TYR A 64 8.25 9.96 -13.26
N VAL A 65 8.94 9.19 -14.11
CA VAL A 65 9.64 9.69 -15.30
C VAL A 65 8.67 10.33 -16.29
N ILE A 66 7.51 9.70 -16.56
CA ILE A 66 6.50 10.22 -17.50
C ILE A 66 6.00 11.60 -17.04
N PHE A 67 5.73 11.75 -15.74
CA PHE A 67 5.21 13.03 -15.19
C PHE A 67 6.31 14.08 -14.93
N ASN A 68 7.59 13.73 -15.13
CA ASN A 68 8.73 14.67 -15.03
C ASN A 68 9.59 14.58 -16.29
N TRP A 69 8.98 14.38 -17.45
CA TRP A 69 9.69 14.10 -18.70
C TRP A 69 10.70 15.20 -19.08
N ASP A 70 10.39 16.47 -18.84
CA ASP A 70 11.28 17.61 -19.15
C ASP A 70 12.64 17.47 -18.46
N TYR A 71 12.67 16.95 -17.23
CA TYR A 71 13.91 16.68 -16.51
C TYR A 71 14.70 15.50 -17.10
N TYR A 72 14.00 14.47 -17.60
CA TYR A 72 14.66 13.22 -18.07
C TYR A 72 14.99 13.22 -19.56
N SER A 73 14.37 14.05 -20.38
CA SER A 73 14.58 14.10 -21.84
C SER A 73 16.01 14.44 -22.24
N GLY A 74 16.73 15.23 -21.42
CA GLY A 74 18.12 15.60 -21.65
C GLY A 74 19.16 14.55 -21.23
N ASN A 75 18.78 13.55 -20.40
CA ASN A 75 19.71 12.51 -19.92
C ASN A 75 18.97 11.20 -19.64
N LEU A 76 18.87 10.35 -20.66
CA LEU A 76 18.16 9.08 -20.61
C LEU A 76 18.74 8.08 -19.60
N LEU A 77 20.03 8.19 -19.26
CA LEU A 77 20.64 7.33 -18.23
C LEU A 77 20.05 7.59 -16.83
N GLN A 78 19.59 8.80 -16.59
CA GLN A 78 18.91 9.12 -15.33
C GLN A 78 17.58 8.37 -15.19
N ILE A 79 16.95 7.91 -16.27
CA ILE A 79 15.69 7.14 -16.22
C ILE A 79 15.84 5.86 -15.40
N ILE A 80 17.00 5.17 -15.52
CA ILE A 80 17.27 3.92 -14.83
C ILE A 80 17.88 4.11 -13.43
N ASN A 81 18.25 5.33 -13.07
CA ASN A 81 18.83 5.65 -11.76
C ASN A 81 17.75 5.76 -10.67
N ILE A 82 17.38 4.61 -10.10
CA ILE A 82 16.40 4.55 -8.98
C ILE A 82 17.00 4.94 -7.63
N ARG A 83 18.34 4.93 -7.49
CA ARG A 83 19.03 5.27 -6.23
C ARG A 83 18.90 6.76 -5.88
N GLY A 84 18.80 7.61 -6.87
CA GLY A 84 18.57 9.05 -6.72
C GLY A 84 17.14 9.43 -6.27
N GLY A 85 16.25 8.47 -6.02
CA GLY A 85 14.84 8.70 -5.72
C GLY A 85 13.97 8.73 -6.99
N GLY A 86 12.82 9.39 -6.92
CA GLY A 86 11.90 9.51 -8.06
C GLY A 86 11.13 8.21 -8.32
N LEU A 87 10.41 7.75 -7.30
CA LEU A 87 9.50 6.62 -7.35
C LEU A 87 8.10 7.08 -6.94
N ALA A 88 7.10 6.85 -7.80
CA ALA A 88 5.72 7.25 -7.54
C ALA A 88 4.86 6.05 -7.15
N ILE A 89 4.20 6.13 -6.01
CA ILE A 89 3.33 5.06 -5.48
C ILE A 89 2.20 4.68 -6.45
N HIS A 90 1.67 5.63 -7.21
CA HIS A 90 0.63 5.37 -8.20
C HIS A 90 1.09 4.39 -9.27
N GLY A 91 2.34 4.52 -9.74
CA GLY A 91 2.95 3.58 -10.67
C GLY A 91 3.10 2.17 -10.10
N THR A 92 3.49 2.07 -8.81
CA THR A 92 3.53 0.77 -8.11
C THR A 92 2.16 0.11 -8.08
N LEU A 93 1.10 0.84 -7.73
CA LEU A 93 -0.27 0.30 -7.63
C LEU A 93 -0.78 -0.19 -8.99
N ILE A 94 -0.59 0.62 -10.03
CA ILE A 94 -0.99 0.24 -11.41
C ILE A 94 -0.25 -1.02 -11.85
N ALA A 95 1.07 -1.06 -11.67
CA ALA A 95 1.89 -2.22 -12.04
C ALA A 95 1.50 -3.48 -11.25
N ALA A 96 1.24 -3.35 -9.94
CA ALA A 96 0.80 -4.47 -9.11
C ALA A 96 -0.54 -5.06 -9.58
N VAL A 97 -1.52 -4.20 -9.92
CA VAL A 97 -2.82 -4.65 -10.45
C VAL A 97 -2.66 -5.33 -11.81
N ILE A 98 -1.89 -4.73 -12.74
CA ILE A 98 -1.63 -5.31 -14.06
C ILE A 98 -0.92 -6.65 -13.92
N THR A 99 0.13 -6.74 -13.10
CA THR A 99 0.85 -7.99 -12.83
C THR A 99 -0.09 -9.05 -12.26
N GLY A 100 -0.90 -8.70 -11.28
CA GLY A 100 -1.89 -9.61 -10.69
C GLY A 100 -2.91 -10.12 -11.71
N LEU A 101 -3.39 -9.26 -12.60
CA LEU A 101 -4.33 -9.65 -13.68
C LEU A 101 -3.69 -10.59 -14.70
N ILE A 102 -2.48 -10.27 -15.17
CA ILE A 102 -1.73 -11.11 -16.11
C ILE A 102 -1.43 -12.45 -15.46
N TYR A 103 -0.89 -12.43 -14.24
CA TYR A 103 -0.54 -13.63 -13.50
C TYR A 103 -1.75 -14.54 -13.27
N ALA A 104 -2.88 -13.99 -12.84
CA ALA A 104 -4.12 -14.72 -12.66
C ALA A 104 -4.58 -15.43 -13.96
N ARG A 105 -4.47 -14.74 -15.10
CA ARG A 105 -4.80 -15.32 -16.41
C ARG A 105 -3.86 -16.45 -16.81
N VAL A 106 -2.54 -16.26 -16.66
CA VAL A 106 -1.52 -17.26 -17.01
C VAL A 106 -1.65 -18.52 -16.15
N LYS A 107 -1.85 -18.35 -14.84
CA LYS A 107 -2.01 -19.48 -13.90
C LYS A 107 -3.45 -20.05 -13.87
N LYS A 108 -4.39 -19.45 -14.63
CA LYS A 108 -5.82 -19.86 -14.69
C LYS A 108 -6.51 -19.85 -13.32
N VAL A 109 -6.15 -18.89 -12.48
CA VAL A 109 -6.77 -18.65 -11.16
C VAL A 109 -7.54 -17.34 -11.17
N SER A 110 -8.52 -17.20 -10.26
CA SER A 110 -9.26 -15.94 -10.14
C SER A 110 -8.37 -14.83 -9.58
N PHE A 111 -8.32 -13.69 -10.28
CA PHE A 111 -7.68 -12.47 -9.77
C PHE A 111 -8.25 -12.06 -8.40
N TRP A 112 -9.56 -12.18 -8.22
CA TRP A 112 -10.22 -11.80 -6.98
C TRP A 112 -9.85 -12.72 -5.80
N THR A 113 -9.60 -13.98 -6.07
CA THR A 113 -9.11 -14.92 -5.04
C THR A 113 -7.69 -14.54 -4.61
N LEU A 114 -6.80 -14.23 -5.57
CA LEU A 114 -5.44 -13.76 -5.25
C LEU A 114 -5.47 -12.43 -4.49
N ALA A 115 -6.33 -11.50 -4.90
CA ALA A 115 -6.50 -10.22 -4.22
C ALA A 115 -7.00 -10.38 -2.77
N ASP A 116 -7.97 -11.28 -2.54
CA ASP A 116 -8.45 -11.59 -1.18
C ASP A 116 -7.37 -12.20 -0.29
N ILE A 117 -6.54 -13.10 -0.85
CA ILE A 117 -5.44 -13.77 -0.13
C ILE A 117 -4.39 -12.74 0.29
N THR A 118 -4.06 -11.81 -0.60
CA THR A 118 -2.98 -10.84 -0.38
C THR A 118 -3.40 -9.63 0.45
N ALA A 119 -4.69 -9.25 0.46
CA ALA A 119 -5.17 -8.03 1.12
C ALA A 119 -4.77 -7.89 2.60
N PRO A 120 -4.88 -8.92 3.47
CA PRO A 120 -4.42 -8.81 4.86
C PRO A 120 -2.91 -8.61 4.96
N GLY A 121 -2.13 -9.22 4.07
CA GLY A 121 -0.69 -9.04 4.02
C GLY A 121 -0.29 -7.63 3.57
N ILE A 122 -1.01 -7.07 2.59
CA ILE A 122 -0.77 -5.72 2.09
C ILE A 122 -1.00 -4.68 3.19
N ILE A 123 -2.13 -4.73 3.90
CA ILE A 123 -2.42 -3.75 4.96
C ILE A 123 -1.45 -3.88 6.14
N LEU A 124 -1.00 -5.10 6.47
CA LEU A 124 0.03 -5.31 7.48
C LEU A 124 1.36 -4.69 7.05
N GLY A 125 1.78 -4.90 5.80
CA GLY A 125 2.98 -4.27 5.24
C GLY A 125 2.88 -2.75 5.25
N GLN A 126 1.72 -2.17 4.93
CA GLN A 126 1.46 -0.74 5.02
C GLN A 126 1.55 -0.24 6.47
N ALA A 127 0.99 -0.97 7.44
CA ALA A 127 1.10 -0.61 8.86
C ALA A 127 2.57 -0.56 9.32
N ILE A 128 3.34 -1.60 9.01
CA ILE A 128 4.77 -1.67 9.35
C ILE A 128 5.54 -0.54 8.66
N GLY A 129 5.26 -0.28 7.37
CA GLY A 129 5.91 0.77 6.59
C GLY A 129 5.75 2.17 7.16
N ARG A 130 4.68 2.46 7.95
CA ARG A 130 4.51 3.76 8.63
C ARG A 130 5.63 4.09 9.61
N TRP A 131 6.25 3.11 10.21
CA TRP A 131 7.45 3.33 11.05
C TRP A 131 8.65 3.81 10.24
N GLY A 132 8.71 3.51 8.95
CA GLY A 132 9.71 4.08 8.05
C GLY A 132 9.54 5.60 7.89
N ASN A 133 8.30 6.09 7.79
CA ASN A 133 8.04 7.54 7.77
C ASN A 133 8.49 8.23 9.08
N PHE A 134 8.32 7.58 10.23
CA PHE A 134 8.81 8.09 11.51
C PHE A 134 10.33 8.24 11.52
N VAL A 135 11.06 7.23 11.07
CA VAL A 135 12.53 7.27 11.02
C VAL A 135 13.03 8.35 10.05
N ASN A 136 12.39 8.50 8.90
CA ASN A 136 12.71 9.53 7.92
C ASN A 136 12.23 10.94 8.33
N GLN A 137 11.45 11.07 9.41
CA GLN A 137 10.82 12.31 9.85
C GLN A 137 9.99 12.98 8.73
N GLU A 138 9.22 12.17 8.02
CA GLU A 138 8.35 12.61 6.93
C GLU A 138 6.88 12.26 7.21
N ALA A 139 5.96 12.84 6.42
CA ALA A 139 4.53 12.53 6.49
C ALA A 139 3.90 12.76 7.89
N TYR A 140 4.34 13.78 8.60
CA TYR A 140 3.76 14.21 9.86
C TYR A 140 2.59 15.20 9.65
N GLY A 141 1.84 15.47 10.72
CA GLY A 141 0.66 16.31 10.67
C GLY A 141 0.91 17.76 11.07
N VAL A 142 -0.15 18.53 11.11
CA VAL A 142 -0.15 19.94 11.57
C VAL A 142 0.34 20.06 13.02
N PRO A 143 0.78 21.26 13.45
CA PRO A 143 1.13 21.52 14.85
C PRO A 143 -0.02 21.16 15.80
N THR A 144 0.33 20.68 17.00
CA THR A 144 -0.64 20.25 18.02
C THR A 144 -0.14 20.45 19.42
N ASP A 145 -1.04 20.72 20.35
CA ASP A 145 -0.77 20.78 21.79
C ASP A 145 -1.06 19.45 22.51
N LEU A 146 -1.53 18.43 21.78
CA LEU A 146 -1.89 17.14 22.35
C LEU A 146 -0.68 16.48 23.06
N PRO A 147 -0.89 15.79 24.21
CA PRO A 147 0.20 15.23 25.01
C PRO A 147 1.06 14.20 24.26
N TRP A 148 0.48 13.50 23.28
CA TRP A 148 1.16 12.49 22.46
C TRP A 148 1.74 13.04 21.14
N GLY A 149 1.71 14.37 20.93
CA GLY A 149 2.40 14.99 19.80
C GLY A 149 3.90 14.72 19.84
N ILE A 150 4.53 14.58 18.68
CA ILE A 150 5.99 14.36 18.54
C ILE A 150 6.69 15.65 18.13
N MET A 151 7.96 15.77 18.52
CA MET A 151 8.79 16.92 18.13
C MET A 151 9.45 16.66 16.78
N VAL A 152 9.19 17.52 15.79
CA VAL A 152 9.85 17.52 14.49
C VAL A 152 10.33 18.94 14.21
N ASN A 153 11.64 19.10 13.99
CA ASN A 153 12.28 20.39 13.75
C ASN A 153 11.90 21.48 14.77
N GLY A 154 11.78 21.12 16.05
CA GLY A 154 11.45 22.05 17.12
C GLY A 154 9.96 22.38 17.28
N VAL A 155 9.09 21.83 16.44
CA VAL A 155 7.63 22.01 16.51
C VAL A 155 6.96 20.69 16.92
N LYS A 156 5.99 20.76 17.84
CA LYS A 156 5.18 19.62 18.23
C LYS A 156 4.05 19.40 17.22
N VAL A 157 4.00 18.21 16.63
CA VAL A 157 3.08 17.90 15.52
C VAL A 157 2.31 16.60 15.74
N HIS A 158 1.20 16.42 15.05
CA HIS A 158 0.45 15.16 15.04
C HIS A 158 1.29 14.02 14.46
N PRO A 159 1.45 12.87 15.19
CA PRO A 159 2.13 11.69 14.71
C PRO A 159 1.24 10.88 13.75
N THR A 160 0.99 11.42 12.56
CA THR A 160 0.08 10.79 11.57
C THR A 160 0.52 9.40 11.16
N PHE A 161 1.84 9.11 11.14
CA PHE A 161 2.38 7.77 10.93
C PHE A 161 1.82 6.77 11.94
N PHE A 162 1.70 7.17 13.22
CA PHE A 162 1.21 6.32 14.30
C PHE A 162 -0.32 6.13 14.20
N TYR A 163 -1.06 7.17 13.82
CA TYR A 163 -2.50 7.06 13.57
C TYR A 163 -2.79 6.11 12.41
N GLU A 164 -2.02 6.22 11.30
CA GLU A 164 -2.13 5.29 10.17
C GLU A 164 -1.72 3.87 10.55
N PHE A 165 -0.69 3.69 11.37
CA PHE A 165 -0.30 2.38 11.90
C PHE A 165 -1.44 1.74 12.69
N LEU A 166 -2.01 2.44 13.67
CA LEU A 166 -3.11 1.91 14.50
C LEU A 166 -4.35 1.59 13.66
N TRP A 167 -4.72 2.48 12.75
CA TRP A 167 -5.84 2.23 11.84
C TRP A 167 -5.61 1.00 10.98
N ASN A 168 -4.47 0.91 10.33
CA ASN A 168 -4.13 -0.22 9.46
C ASN A 168 -4.06 -1.55 10.24
N MET A 169 -3.56 -1.54 11.47
CA MET A 169 -3.61 -2.71 12.36
C MET A 169 -5.05 -3.11 12.69
N GLY A 170 -5.92 -2.15 12.99
CA GLY A 170 -7.35 -2.40 13.17
C GLY A 170 -7.99 -3.03 11.92
N VAL A 171 -7.73 -2.46 10.75
CA VAL A 171 -8.19 -3.02 9.46
C VAL A 171 -7.64 -4.44 9.25
N PHE A 172 -6.36 -4.69 9.54
CA PHE A 172 -5.75 -6.02 9.44
C PHE A 172 -6.54 -7.06 10.24
N PHE A 173 -6.85 -6.80 11.50
CA PHE A 173 -7.62 -7.73 12.33
C PHE A 173 -9.06 -7.91 11.83
N VAL A 174 -9.70 -6.84 11.36
CA VAL A 174 -11.03 -6.92 10.73
C VAL A 174 -10.99 -7.83 9.50
N LEU A 175 -9.98 -7.70 8.62
CA LEU A 175 -9.84 -8.56 7.45
C LEU A 175 -9.59 -10.03 7.82
N LEU A 176 -8.75 -10.30 8.83
CA LEU A 176 -8.52 -11.66 9.33
C LEU A 176 -9.79 -12.30 9.88
N TRP A 177 -10.63 -11.53 10.54
CA TRP A 177 -11.93 -12.00 11.03
C TRP A 177 -12.90 -12.21 9.87
N PHE A 178 -12.99 -11.24 8.94
CA PHE A 178 -13.97 -11.24 7.85
C PHE A 178 -13.69 -12.30 6.79
N ARG A 179 -12.41 -12.64 6.49
CA ARG A 179 -12.02 -13.61 5.45
C ARG A 179 -12.69 -14.99 5.57
N LYS A 180 -13.06 -15.38 6.81
CA LYS A 180 -13.80 -16.62 7.06
C LYS A 180 -15.31 -16.49 6.83
N ARG A 181 -15.82 -15.28 6.64
CA ARG A 181 -17.25 -14.95 6.51
C ARG A 181 -17.63 -14.40 5.14
N LYS A 182 -16.63 -14.20 4.26
CA LYS A 182 -16.88 -13.71 2.90
C LYS A 182 -17.87 -14.61 2.16
N LYS A 183 -18.75 -14.02 1.37
CA LYS A 183 -19.77 -14.72 0.57
C LYS A 183 -19.35 -14.89 -0.88
N VAL A 184 -18.57 -13.96 -1.42
CA VAL A 184 -18.06 -14.00 -2.79
C VAL A 184 -16.59 -13.62 -2.84
N GLU A 185 -15.91 -14.06 -3.90
CA GLU A 185 -14.51 -13.68 -4.12
C GLU A 185 -14.37 -12.16 -4.35
N GLY A 186 -13.30 -11.59 -3.83
CA GLY A 186 -13.00 -10.16 -3.90
C GLY A 186 -13.55 -9.34 -2.74
N GLU A 187 -14.37 -9.90 -1.86
CA GLU A 187 -14.95 -9.13 -0.74
C GLU A 187 -13.90 -8.69 0.27
N VAL A 188 -12.90 -9.53 0.56
CA VAL A 188 -11.84 -9.17 1.52
C VAL A 188 -11.00 -8.03 0.98
N PHE A 189 -10.64 -8.10 -0.30
CA PHE A 189 -9.89 -7.04 -0.97
C PHE A 189 -10.68 -5.74 -1.08
N LEU A 190 -11.94 -5.81 -1.47
CA LEU A 190 -12.80 -4.62 -1.56
C LEU A 190 -13.04 -3.99 -0.19
N LEU A 191 -13.21 -4.81 0.86
CA LEU A 191 -13.30 -4.32 2.24
C LEU A 191 -12.00 -3.65 2.69
N TYR A 192 -10.84 -4.21 2.33
CA TYR A 192 -9.54 -3.55 2.55
C TYR A 192 -9.51 -2.17 1.90
N VAL A 193 -9.88 -2.06 0.60
CA VAL A 193 -9.90 -0.79 -0.12
C VAL A 193 -10.80 0.24 0.57
N ILE A 194 -12.00 -0.17 0.98
CA ILE A 194 -12.96 0.69 1.67
C ILE A 194 -12.39 1.17 3.01
N LEU A 195 -11.98 0.25 3.89
CA LEU A 195 -11.55 0.61 5.24
C LEU A 195 -10.24 1.41 5.23
N TYR A 196 -9.29 1.05 4.37
CA TYR A 196 -8.07 1.85 4.19
C TYR A 196 -8.40 3.27 3.74
N SER A 197 -9.29 3.42 2.76
CA SER A 197 -9.70 4.72 2.23
C SER A 197 -10.43 5.57 3.27
N VAL A 198 -11.26 4.96 4.13
CA VAL A 198 -11.91 5.66 5.24
C VAL A 198 -10.85 6.24 6.20
N GLY A 199 -9.88 5.44 6.63
CA GLY A 199 -8.79 5.95 7.48
C GLY A 199 -7.97 7.03 6.82
N ARG A 200 -7.66 6.82 5.54
CA ARG A 200 -6.89 7.79 4.74
C ARG A 200 -7.63 9.12 4.61
N PHE A 201 -8.92 9.11 4.42
CA PHE A 201 -9.75 10.33 4.35
C PHE A 201 -9.61 11.20 5.60
N PHE A 202 -9.73 10.60 6.79
CA PHE A 202 -9.65 11.35 8.06
C PHE A 202 -8.21 11.78 8.39
N ILE A 203 -7.25 10.88 8.25
CA ILE A 203 -5.86 11.17 8.62
C ILE A 203 -5.23 12.17 7.66
N GLU A 204 -5.60 12.15 6.36
CA GLU A 204 -5.16 13.14 5.39
C GLU A 204 -5.56 14.56 5.82
N GLY A 205 -6.70 14.71 6.48
CA GLY A 205 -7.14 15.99 7.06
C GLY A 205 -6.14 16.64 8.01
N LEU A 206 -5.25 15.87 8.63
CA LEU A 206 -4.24 16.33 9.56
C LEU A 206 -2.86 16.56 8.91
N ARG A 207 -2.64 16.15 7.67
CA ARG A 207 -1.31 16.22 7.02
C ARG A 207 -1.03 17.63 6.48
N ILE A 208 0.25 18.02 6.46
CA ILE A 208 0.70 19.32 5.95
C ILE A 208 1.14 19.28 4.48
N ASP A 209 1.50 18.09 3.98
CA ASP A 209 2.10 17.86 2.66
C ASP A 209 1.10 17.39 1.60
N SER A 210 -0.19 17.70 1.77
CA SER A 210 -1.26 17.26 0.90
C SER A 210 -1.41 18.13 -0.34
N LEU A 211 -1.55 17.52 -1.52
CA LEU A 211 -1.97 18.20 -2.74
C LEU A 211 -3.44 18.60 -2.63
N MET A 212 -3.75 19.85 -2.97
CA MET A 212 -5.11 20.41 -2.89
C MET A 212 -5.80 20.41 -4.26
N ILE A 213 -7.09 20.06 -4.28
CA ILE A 213 -8.01 20.30 -5.38
C ILE A 213 -9.17 21.15 -4.84
N GLY A 214 -9.16 22.44 -5.14
CA GLY A 214 -10.11 23.36 -4.53
C GLY A 214 -9.97 23.37 -3.00
N SER A 215 -11.07 23.12 -2.28
CA SER A 215 -11.11 23.04 -0.82
C SER A 215 -10.81 21.66 -0.25
N LEU A 216 -10.70 20.62 -1.08
CA LEU A 216 -10.46 19.25 -0.66
C LEU A 216 -9.02 18.82 -1.00
N ARG A 217 -8.49 17.89 -0.23
CA ARG A 217 -7.21 17.25 -0.52
C ARG A 217 -7.40 16.14 -1.56
N MET A 218 -6.50 16.04 -2.53
CA MET A 218 -6.55 15.02 -3.59
C MET A 218 -6.78 13.62 -3.02
N ALA A 219 -6.06 13.25 -1.95
CA ALA A 219 -6.21 11.94 -1.34
C ALA A 219 -7.59 11.73 -0.71
N GLN A 220 -8.27 12.79 -0.25
CA GLN A 220 -9.65 12.69 0.26
C GLN A 220 -10.64 12.41 -0.88
N VAL A 221 -10.49 13.07 -2.01
CA VAL A 221 -11.34 12.84 -3.20
C VAL A 221 -11.18 11.40 -3.70
N VAL A 222 -9.92 10.95 -3.84
CA VAL A 222 -9.61 9.57 -4.23
C VAL A 222 -10.18 8.55 -3.23
N SER A 223 -10.09 8.85 -1.93
CA SER A 223 -10.62 7.98 -0.88
C SER A 223 -12.14 7.85 -0.95
N LEU A 224 -12.87 8.94 -1.16
CA LEU A 224 -14.33 8.90 -1.34
C LEU A 224 -14.73 8.08 -2.57
N ALA A 225 -14.03 8.29 -3.69
CA ALA A 225 -14.26 7.51 -4.90
C ALA A 225 -14.00 6.02 -4.68
N ALA A 226 -12.90 5.67 -3.99
CA ALA A 226 -12.54 4.30 -3.68
C ALA A 226 -13.58 3.61 -2.77
N VAL A 227 -14.09 4.33 -1.76
CA VAL A 227 -15.17 3.83 -0.89
C VAL A 227 -16.45 3.56 -1.70
N ALA A 228 -16.89 4.53 -2.51
CA ALA A 228 -18.09 4.40 -3.32
C ALA A 228 -17.99 3.24 -4.32
N LEU A 229 -16.89 3.16 -5.07
CA LEU A 229 -16.64 2.10 -6.04
C LEU A 229 -16.50 0.74 -5.36
N GLY A 230 -15.77 0.65 -4.25
CA GLY A 230 -15.62 -0.59 -3.49
C GLY A 230 -16.96 -1.12 -2.99
N ALA A 231 -17.80 -0.26 -2.41
CA ALA A 231 -19.14 -0.62 -1.94
C ALA A 231 -20.04 -1.07 -3.10
N ALA A 232 -20.05 -0.32 -4.20
CA ALA A 232 -20.83 -0.67 -5.40
C ALA A 232 -20.41 -2.03 -5.98
N LEU A 233 -19.11 -2.31 -6.04
CA LEU A 233 -18.57 -3.59 -6.53
C LEU A 233 -18.95 -4.75 -5.61
N ILE A 234 -18.92 -4.59 -4.30
CA ILE A 234 -19.37 -5.65 -3.36
C ILE A 234 -20.86 -5.96 -3.63
N VAL A 235 -21.71 -4.94 -3.69
CA VAL A 235 -23.16 -5.13 -3.94
C VAL A 235 -23.40 -5.81 -5.30
N TYR A 236 -22.72 -5.34 -6.35
CA TYR A 236 -22.83 -5.92 -7.69
C TYR A 236 -22.44 -7.41 -7.71
N ARG A 237 -21.29 -7.76 -7.09
CA ARG A 237 -20.79 -9.14 -7.04
C ARG A 237 -21.70 -10.06 -6.24
N ARG A 238 -22.23 -9.61 -5.12
CA ARG A 238 -23.22 -10.36 -4.33
C ARG A 238 -24.49 -10.64 -5.14
N LYS A 239 -25.04 -9.62 -5.79
CA LYS A 239 -26.23 -9.78 -6.65
C LYS A 239 -25.99 -10.76 -7.81
N LYS A 240 -24.80 -10.70 -8.43
CA LYS A 240 -24.44 -11.61 -9.54
C LYS A 240 -24.27 -13.06 -9.05
N ASN A 241 -23.80 -13.28 -7.84
CA ASN A 241 -23.68 -14.62 -7.27
C ASN A 241 -25.04 -15.24 -6.97
N ILE A 242 -25.97 -14.45 -6.39
CA ILE A 242 -27.35 -14.91 -6.10
C ILE A 242 -28.09 -15.34 -7.38
N LYS A 243 -27.79 -14.73 -8.54
CA LYS A 243 -28.42 -15.11 -9.83
C LYS A 243 -27.82 -16.37 -10.46
N LYS A 244 -26.73 -16.92 -9.92
CA LYS A 244 -26.07 -18.13 -10.42
C LYS A 244 -26.35 -19.37 -9.58
N THR A 245 -26.85 -19.19 -8.36
CA THR A 245 -27.39 -20.22 -7.46
C THR A 245 -28.89 -20.34 -7.65
#